data_b9a0bca2ab75914db77a8f147df7e3b8
#
_entry.id   b9a0bca2ab75914db77a8f147df7e3b8
#
_cell.length_a   1.000
_cell.length_b   1.000
_cell.length_c   1.000
_cell.angle_alpha   90.00
_cell.angle_beta   90.00
_cell.angle_gamma   90.00
#
_symmetry.space_group_name_H-M   'P 1'
#
loop_
_entity.id
_entity.type
_entity.pdbx_description
1 polymer ?
#
loop_
_entity_poly.entity_id
_entity_poly.type
_entity_poly.pdbx_seq_one_letter_code
_entity_poly.pdbx_strand_id
1 'polypeptide(L)' 'MKVYIIVKALSGEGMVDEVNKWMKKGYTPQGGVSVITSAHGELFFQAMVLYK' A
#
# COMPACT_ATOMS: atom_id res chain seq x y z
N MET A 1 20.53 -2.76 -0.85
CA MET A 1 19.59 -3.50 0.01
C MET A 1 18.16 -3.08 -0.29
N LYS A 2 17.24 -4.02 -0.24
CA LYS A 2 15.82 -3.77 -0.56
C LYS A 2 14.97 -3.88 0.71
N VAL A 3 14.13 -2.89 0.95
CA VAL A 3 13.17 -2.89 2.05
C VAL A 3 11.77 -3.07 1.47
N TYR A 4 11.01 -3.99 2.02
CA TYR A 4 9.69 -4.36 1.53
C TYR A 4 8.67 -4.14 2.66
N ILE A 5 7.60 -3.41 2.35
CA ILE A 5 6.53 -3.16 3.32
C ILE A 5 5.17 -3.44 2.68
N ILE A 6 4.19 -3.74 3.51
CA ILE A 6 2.80 -3.89 3.08
C ILE A 6 2.02 -2.73 3.70
N VAL A 7 1.41 -1.93 2.86
CA VAL A 7 0.57 -0.81 3.27
C VAL A 7 -0.89 -1.26 3.28
N LYS A 8 -1.61 -0.92 4.33
CA LYS A 8 -3.01 -1.30 4.48
C LYS A 8 -3.87 -0.04 4.62
N ALA A 9 -5.06 -0.08 4.01
CA ALA A 9 -6.00 1.03 4.12
C ALA A 9 -7.42 0.48 4.15
N LEU A 10 -8.35 1.29 4.65
CA LEU A 10 -9.76 0.92 4.79
C LEU A 10 -10.60 1.40 3.63
N SER A 11 -10.04 2.19 2.71
CA SER A 11 -10.76 2.70 1.55
C SER A 11 -9.78 2.92 0.41
N GLY A 12 -10.32 3.04 -0.81
CA GLY A 12 -9.50 3.32 -1.97
C GLY A 12 -8.80 4.67 -1.86
N GLU A 13 -9.52 5.68 -1.38
CA GLU A 13 -8.94 7.02 -1.19
C GLU A 13 -7.84 6.99 -0.14
N GLY A 14 -8.07 6.29 0.97
CA GLY A 14 -7.05 6.12 2.00
C GLY A 14 -5.83 5.41 1.46
N MET A 15 -6.02 4.43 0.57
CA MET A 15 -4.90 3.72 -0.06
C MET A 15 -4.09 4.68 -0.93
N VAL A 16 -4.76 5.53 -1.72
CA VAL A 16 -4.06 6.50 -2.57
C VAL A 16 -3.21 7.43 -1.70
N ASP A 17 -3.77 7.93 -0.61
CA ASP A 17 -3.04 8.82 0.30
C ASP A 17 -1.82 8.12 0.91
N GLU A 18 -1.99 6.88 1.35
CA GLU A 18 -0.91 6.12 1.95
C GLU A 18 0.20 5.81 0.95
N VAL A 19 -0.18 5.38 -0.25
CA VAL A 19 0.81 5.07 -1.28
C VAL A 19 1.60 6.33 -1.64
N ASN A 20 0.91 7.45 -1.82
CA ASN A 20 1.59 8.71 -2.14
C ASN A 20 2.55 9.14 -1.03
N LYS A 21 2.16 8.93 0.22
CA LYS A 21 3.01 9.24 1.37
C LYS A 21 4.31 8.44 1.32
N TRP A 22 4.21 7.14 1.04
CA TRP A 22 5.39 6.28 0.97
C TRP A 22 6.24 6.58 -0.27
N MET A 23 5.59 6.93 -1.39
CA MET A 23 6.33 7.31 -2.59
C MET A 23 7.20 8.54 -2.36
N LYS A 24 6.73 9.48 -1.54
CA LYS A 24 7.53 10.66 -1.18
C LYS A 24 8.78 10.28 -0.38
N LYS A 25 8.75 9.13 0.26
CA LYS A 25 9.90 8.61 1.03
C LYS A 25 10.82 7.75 0.17
N GLY A 26 10.53 7.63 -1.12
CA GLY A 26 11.36 6.88 -2.05
C GLY A 26 10.89 5.47 -2.34
N TYR A 27 9.76 5.05 -1.76
CA TYR A 27 9.21 3.72 -2.02
C TYR A 27 8.50 3.68 -3.36
N THR A 28 8.50 2.50 -3.98
CA THR A 28 7.82 2.26 -5.25
C THR A 28 6.75 1.18 -5.06
N PRO A 29 5.52 1.38 -5.55
CA PRO A 29 4.51 0.33 -5.49
C PRO A 29 4.94 -0.88 -6.30
N GLN A 30 4.71 -2.07 -5.77
CA GLN A 30 5.06 -3.32 -6.40
C GLN A 30 3.79 -4.09 -6.70
N GLY A 31 3.42 -4.20 -7.98
CA GLY A 31 2.19 -4.86 -8.37
C GLY A 31 0.96 -4.03 -8.11
N GLY A 32 -0.21 -4.62 -8.25
CA GLY A 32 -1.48 -3.94 -8.06
C GLY A 32 -1.97 -3.99 -6.61
N VAL A 33 -3.02 -3.22 -6.34
CA VAL A 33 -3.67 -3.23 -5.03
C VAL A 33 -4.51 -4.48 -4.89
N SER A 34 -4.41 -5.14 -3.73
CA SER A 34 -5.26 -6.28 -3.39
C SER A 34 -6.38 -5.81 -2.48
N VAL A 35 -7.58 -6.33 -2.70
CA VAL A 35 -8.76 -5.98 -1.90
C VAL A 35 -9.35 -7.25 -1.32
N ILE A 36 -9.63 -7.25 -0.02
CA ILE A 36 -10.38 -8.34 0.60
C ILE A 36 -11.62 -7.77 1.26
N THR A 37 -12.70 -8.55 1.26
CA THR A 37 -13.96 -8.18 1.91
C THR A 37 -14.05 -8.94 3.22
N SER A 38 -14.36 -8.24 4.29
CA SER A 38 -14.53 -8.84 5.61
C SER A 38 -15.89 -8.45 6.17
N ALA A 39 -16.24 -9.00 7.35
CA ALA A 39 -17.48 -8.66 8.04
C ALA A 39 -17.54 -7.17 8.42
N HIS A 40 -16.39 -6.50 8.50
CA HIS A 40 -16.29 -5.10 8.89
C HIS A 40 -16.06 -4.17 7.71
N GLY A 41 -16.11 -4.68 6.48
CA GLY A 41 -15.91 -3.89 5.27
C GLY A 41 -14.74 -4.39 4.46
N GLU A 42 -14.24 -3.53 3.58
CA GLU A 42 -13.15 -3.88 2.68
C GLU A 42 -11.80 -3.44 3.24
N LEU A 43 -10.80 -4.27 2.99
CA LEU A 43 -9.42 -3.95 3.33
C LEU A 43 -8.60 -3.93 2.06
N PHE A 44 -7.77 -2.90 1.92
CA PHE A 44 -6.92 -2.70 0.75
C PHE A 44 -5.46 -2.88 1.16
N PHE A 45 -4.69 -3.58 0.34
CA PHE A 45 -3.28 -3.83 0.60
C PHE A 45 -2.45 -3.48 -0.62
N GLN A 46 -1.29 -2.88 -0.38
CA GLN A 46 -0.35 -2.55 -1.44
C GLN A 46 1.07 -2.82 -0.95
N ALA A 47 1.81 -3.62 -1.71
CA ALA A 47 3.22 -3.85 -1.42
C ALA A 47 4.04 -2.66 -1.92
N MET A 48 4.98 -2.22 -1.12
CA MET A 48 5.86 -1.11 -1.47
C MET A 48 7.31 -1.55 -1.25
N VAL A 49 8.20 -1.09 -2.11
CA VAL A 49 9.60 -1.47 -2.06
C VAL A 49 10.48 -0.22 -2.10
N LEU A 50 11.48 -0.19 -1.24
CA LEU A 50 12.52 0.83 -1.26
C LEU A 50 13.83 0.16 -1.63
N TYR A 51 14.47 0.65 -2.69
CA TYR A 51 15.78 0.17 -3.11
C TYR A 51 16.84 1.11 -2.55
N LYS A 52 17.76 0.55 -1.81
CA LYS A 52 18.87 1.30 -1.26
C LYS A 52 20.19 0.85 -1.86
#